data_65b2ef0b90ff85c43022e41717abdfd7
#
_entry.id   65b2ef0b90ff85c43022e41717abdfd7
#
_cell.length_a   1.000
_cell.length_b   1.000
_cell.length_c   1.000
_cell.angle_alpha   90.00
_cell.angle_beta   90.00
_cell.angle_gamma   90.00
#
_symmetry.space_group_name_H-M   'P 1'
#
loop_
_entity.id
_entity.type
_entity.pdbx_description
1 polymer ?
#
loop_
_entity_poly.entity_id
_entity_poly.type
_entity_poly.pdbx_seq_one_letter_code
_entity_poly.pdbx_strand_id
1 'polypeptide(L)'
;ADPLLQMPTIYHKEIRSITLYSDNIEVPHGDTLLPMSEAENQQWYSRLNEGTLMQWSITRGGNKSIIASRKFYDNDTIKAVLEMRLDYEKVLEPFMSQLTDNTGGMIQDDNGNIVYAECSMDKKYRPKDIESPKDISENYYLVQRTMKDTGWNFYIYRPKAVSENAIHKLLLKNIPI
;
A
#
# COMPACT_ATOMS: atom_id res chain seq x y z
N ALA A 1 12.34 10.03 22.77
CA ALA A 1 11.33 9.97 21.71
C ALA A 1 10.19 10.95 22.01
N ASP A 2 9.70 11.66 21.00
CA ASP A 2 8.62 12.62 21.18
C ASP A 2 7.31 11.87 21.45
N PRO A 3 6.63 12.11 22.60
CA PRO A 3 5.38 11.40 22.92
C PRO A 3 4.29 11.58 21.86
N LEU A 4 4.24 12.75 21.20
CA LEU A 4 3.24 13.04 20.16
C LEU A 4 3.39 12.13 18.92
N LEU A 5 4.61 11.77 18.55
CA LEU A 5 4.88 10.85 17.43
C LEU A 5 4.74 9.37 17.82
N GLN A 6 4.81 9.06 19.11
CA GLN A 6 4.65 7.68 19.59
C GLN A 6 3.19 7.30 19.90
N MET A 7 2.35 8.26 20.32
CA MET A 7 0.95 7.96 20.65
C MET A 7 0.19 7.21 19.54
N PRO A 8 0.28 7.58 18.24
CA PRO A 8 -0.44 6.86 17.21
C PRO A 8 -0.05 5.37 17.12
N THR A 9 1.22 5.03 17.35
CA THR A 9 1.69 3.64 17.29
C THR A 9 1.14 2.76 18.41
N ILE A 10 0.71 3.37 19.51
CA ILE A 10 0.09 2.67 20.65
C ILE A 10 -1.37 2.33 20.33
N TYR A 11 -2.10 3.24 19.69
CA TYR A 11 -3.52 3.06 19.39
C TYR A 11 -3.81 2.37 18.06
N HIS A 12 -2.88 2.44 17.11
CA HIS A 12 -3.00 1.89 15.77
C HIS A 12 -1.93 0.82 15.54
N LYS A 13 -2.31 -0.44 15.70
CA LYS A 13 -1.40 -1.59 15.61
C LYS A 13 -0.78 -1.78 14.21
N GLU A 14 -1.40 -1.20 13.20
CA GLU A 14 -0.90 -1.14 11.82
C GLU A 14 0.24 -0.15 11.65
N ILE A 15 0.41 0.83 12.54
CA ILE A 15 1.50 1.81 12.49
C ILE A 15 2.72 1.24 13.22
N ARG A 16 3.82 1.03 12.50
CA ARG A 16 5.09 0.58 13.06
C ARG A 16 5.91 1.74 13.64
N SER A 17 6.00 2.84 12.91
CA SER A 17 6.74 4.02 13.33
C SER A 17 6.26 5.27 12.61
N ILE A 18 6.48 6.43 13.25
CA ILE A 18 6.33 7.75 12.65
C ILE A 18 7.64 8.49 12.88
N THR A 19 8.21 9.03 11.80
CA THR A 19 9.48 9.76 11.81
C THR A 19 9.29 11.11 11.13
N LEU A 20 9.73 12.18 11.76
CA LEU A 20 9.80 13.53 11.19
C LEU A 20 11.25 13.83 10.81
N TYR A 21 11.47 14.15 9.55
CA TYR A 21 12.72 14.68 9.02
C TYR A 21 12.58 16.17 8.83
N SER A 22 13.57 16.95 9.26
CA SER A 22 13.51 18.41 9.11
C SER A 22 14.90 19.01 8.94
N ASP A 23 14.99 20.12 8.21
CA ASP A 23 16.19 20.92 8.06
C ASP A 23 16.55 21.71 9.33
N ASN A 24 15.59 21.86 10.27
CA ASN A 24 15.82 22.47 11.59
C ASN A 24 16.43 21.50 12.61
N ILE A 25 16.63 20.23 12.25
CA ILE A 25 17.22 19.20 13.10
C ILE A 25 18.61 18.87 12.61
N GLU A 26 19.63 19.26 13.37
CA GLU A 26 21.04 18.98 13.02
C GLU A 26 21.51 17.63 13.56
N VAL A 27 20.96 17.21 14.71
CA VAL A 27 21.32 15.97 15.41
C VAL A 27 20.09 15.14 15.67
N PRO A 28 20.12 13.79 15.40
CA PRO A 28 18.99 12.92 15.66
C PRO A 28 18.51 12.96 17.12
N HIS A 29 17.20 13.01 17.32
CA HIS A 29 16.55 12.87 18.62
C HIS A 29 15.78 11.55 18.67
N GLY A 30 16.47 10.47 19.06
CA GLY A 30 15.94 9.11 18.97
C GLY A 30 15.69 8.70 17.52
N ASP A 31 14.68 7.86 17.30
CA ASP A 31 14.31 7.33 15.98
C ASP A 31 13.16 8.10 15.32
N THR A 32 12.67 9.17 15.98
CA THR A 32 11.44 9.88 15.57
C THR A 32 11.67 11.26 15.01
N LEU A 33 12.78 11.91 15.36
CA LEU A 33 13.15 13.24 14.88
C LEU A 33 14.54 13.17 14.29
N LEU A 34 14.64 13.31 12.97
CA LEU A 34 15.88 13.12 12.22
C LEU A 34 16.20 14.33 11.35
N PRO A 35 17.49 14.60 11.07
CA PRO A 35 17.90 15.57 10.06
C PRO A 35 17.34 15.24 8.68
N MET A 36 17.08 16.26 7.85
CA MET A 36 16.59 16.06 6.49
C MET A 36 17.55 15.19 5.65
N SER A 37 18.85 15.26 5.89
CA SER A 37 19.87 14.43 5.23
C SER A 37 19.66 12.93 5.40
N GLU A 38 19.01 12.51 6.50
CA GLU A 38 18.66 11.10 6.71
C GLU A 38 17.47 10.67 5.84
N ALA A 39 16.56 11.60 5.49
CA ALA A 39 15.49 11.32 4.54
C ALA A 39 16.03 11.08 3.13
N GLU A 40 17.05 11.82 2.71
CA GLU A 40 17.67 11.72 1.39
C GLU A 40 18.27 10.32 1.13
N ASN A 41 18.67 9.63 2.18
CA ASN A 41 19.18 8.26 2.12
C ASN A 41 18.08 7.20 2.01
N GLN A 42 16.80 7.57 2.14
CA GLN A 42 15.68 6.63 2.07
C GLN A 42 15.28 6.33 0.62
N GLN A 43 14.98 5.06 0.33
CA GLN A 43 14.56 4.63 -1.01
C GLN A 43 13.32 5.36 -1.53
N TRP A 44 12.42 5.78 -0.64
CA TRP A 44 11.19 6.48 -0.99
C TRP A 44 11.43 7.96 -1.29
N TYR A 45 12.54 8.56 -0.82
CA TYR A 45 12.81 10.00 -0.97
C TYR A 45 12.95 10.41 -2.45
N SER A 46 13.63 9.63 -3.26
CA SER A 46 13.78 9.89 -4.69
C SER A 46 12.48 9.90 -5.47
N ARG A 47 11.41 9.36 -4.88
CA ARG A 47 10.07 9.31 -5.46
C ARG A 47 9.17 10.43 -4.96
N LEU A 48 9.65 11.31 -4.09
CA LEU A 48 8.93 12.50 -3.66
C LEU A 48 8.80 13.44 -4.85
N ASN A 49 7.70 13.32 -5.58
CA ASN A 49 7.41 14.19 -6.72
C ASN A 49 6.98 15.57 -6.25
N GLU A 50 7.41 16.61 -6.97
CA GLU A 50 6.86 17.94 -6.83
C GLU A 50 5.35 17.90 -7.09
N GLY A 51 4.56 18.64 -6.32
CA GLY A 51 3.12 18.76 -6.49
C GLY A 51 2.24 17.76 -5.74
N THR A 52 2.77 16.65 -5.21
CA THR A 52 2.00 15.77 -4.34
C THR A 52 2.30 16.05 -2.87
N LEU A 53 1.28 16.32 -2.06
CA LEU A 53 1.45 16.52 -0.62
C LEU A 53 1.74 15.21 0.12
N MET A 54 1.18 14.11 -0.37
CA MET A 54 1.35 12.78 0.22
C MET A 54 1.69 11.78 -0.86
N GLN A 55 2.63 10.90 -0.55
CA GLN A 55 3.06 9.83 -1.43
C GLN A 55 3.02 8.50 -0.69
N TRP A 56 2.65 7.46 -1.42
CA TRP A 56 2.61 6.08 -0.94
C TRP A 56 3.61 5.22 -1.68
N SER A 57 4.30 4.36 -0.95
CA SER A 57 5.25 3.41 -1.53
C SER A 57 5.32 2.13 -0.70
N ILE A 58 5.88 1.07 -1.29
CA ILE A 58 6.14 -0.18 -0.56
C ILE A 58 7.63 -0.44 -0.57
N THR A 59 8.19 -0.78 0.60
CA THR A 59 9.59 -1.17 0.71
C THR A 59 9.81 -2.51 0.01
N ARG A 60 10.91 -2.62 -0.74
CA ARG A 60 11.38 -3.88 -1.34
C ARG A 60 12.37 -4.53 -0.38
N GLY A 61 12.18 -5.83 -0.08
CA GLY A 61 13.08 -6.59 0.82
C GLY A 61 12.33 -7.29 1.97
N GLY A 62 13.06 -7.98 2.85
CA GLY A 62 12.55 -8.99 3.80
C GLY A 62 11.30 -8.62 4.62
N ASN A 63 11.29 -7.48 5.29
CA ASN A 63 10.10 -7.01 6.02
C ASN A 63 9.40 -5.92 5.21
N LYS A 64 8.41 -6.29 4.40
CA LYS A 64 7.60 -5.35 3.65
C LYS A 64 6.90 -4.36 4.58
N SER A 65 6.94 -3.09 4.21
CA SER A 65 6.21 -2.01 4.88
C SER A 65 5.58 -1.11 3.82
N ILE A 66 4.41 -0.57 4.15
CA ILE A 66 3.82 0.52 3.38
C ILE A 66 4.33 1.81 4.00
N ILE A 67 4.86 2.70 3.16
CA ILE A 67 5.36 4.02 3.58
C ILE A 67 4.38 5.06 3.06
N ALA A 68 3.84 5.86 3.98
CA ALA A 68 3.14 7.09 3.67
C ALA A 68 4.08 8.25 4.03
N SER A 69 4.45 9.07 3.07
CA SER A 69 5.29 10.25 3.29
C SER A 69 4.54 11.52 2.93
N ARG A 70 4.61 12.52 3.81
CA ARG A 70 3.99 13.82 3.62
C ARG A 70 5.03 14.94 3.71
N LYS A 71 5.05 15.80 2.68
CA LYS A 71 5.92 16.96 2.62
C LYS A 71 5.30 18.17 3.29
N PHE A 72 6.13 18.96 3.96
CA PHE A 72 5.79 20.27 4.51
C PHE A 72 6.70 21.31 3.86
N TYR A 73 6.11 22.39 3.38
CA TYR A 73 6.79 23.45 2.64
C TYR A 73 6.81 24.75 3.42
N ASP A 74 7.87 25.52 3.20
CA ASP A 74 7.94 26.93 3.48
C ASP A 74 8.46 27.63 2.23
N ASN A 75 7.68 28.56 1.65
CA ASN A 75 8.01 29.29 0.43
C ASN A 75 8.55 28.38 -0.70
N ASP A 76 7.77 27.34 -1.05
CA ASP A 76 8.10 26.33 -2.10
C ASP A 76 9.32 25.45 -1.82
N THR A 77 9.93 25.58 -0.64
CA THR A 77 11.03 24.70 -0.22
C THR A 77 10.52 23.64 0.75
N ILE A 78 10.89 22.39 0.55
CA ILE A 78 10.58 21.31 1.50
C ILE A 78 11.38 21.53 2.77
N LYS A 79 10.70 21.77 3.88
CA LYS A 79 11.29 22.03 5.21
C LYS A 79 11.21 20.83 6.14
N ALA A 80 10.23 19.98 5.91
CA ALA A 80 10.10 18.73 6.65
C ALA A 80 9.38 17.67 5.83
N VAL A 81 9.64 16.41 6.18
CA VAL A 81 8.91 15.24 5.69
C VAL A 81 8.49 14.38 6.87
N LEU A 82 7.21 14.06 6.95
CA LEU A 82 6.70 13.08 7.88
C LEU A 82 6.63 11.73 7.16
N GLU A 83 7.34 10.74 7.66
CA GLU A 83 7.23 9.35 7.25
C GLU A 83 6.37 8.59 8.26
N MET A 84 5.35 7.89 7.77
CA MET A 84 4.61 6.89 8.52
C MET A 84 4.89 5.52 7.91
N ARG A 85 5.43 4.62 8.70
CA ARG A 85 5.72 3.24 8.30
C ARG A 85 4.64 2.32 8.83
N LEU A 86 3.92 1.68 7.92
CA LEU A 86 2.80 0.80 8.24
C LEU A 86 3.18 -0.67 8.06
N ASP A 87 2.57 -1.51 8.88
CA ASP A 87 2.67 -2.96 8.77
C ASP A 87 1.90 -3.43 7.53
N TYR A 88 2.64 -3.96 6.55
CA TYR A 88 2.10 -4.39 5.27
C TYR A 88 0.98 -5.43 5.41
N GLU A 89 1.17 -6.43 6.27
CA GLU A 89 0.20 -7.51 6.45
C GLU A 89 -1.07 -7.00 7.13
N LYS A 90 -0.93 -6.23 8.21
CA LYS A 90 -2.08 -5.69 8.95
C LYS A 90 -2.92 -4.71 8.12
N VAL A 91 -2.29 -3.88 7.30
CA VAL A 91 -3.01 -2.95 6.41
C VAL A 91 -3.76 -3.70 5.32
N LEU A 92 -3.18 -4.78 4.78
CA LEU A 92 -3.79 -5.55 3.70
C LEU A 92 -4.70 -6.69 4.18
N GLU A 93 -4.69 -7.04 5.47
CA GLU A 93 -5.51 -8.10 6.06
C GLU A 93 -7.01 -8.01 5.66
N PRO A 94 -7.67 -6.82 5.69
CA PRO A 94 -9.07 -6.71 5.28
C PRO A 94 -9.30 -7.07 3.80
N PHE A 95 -8.32 -6.85 2.94
CA PHE A 95 -8.37 -7.26 1.54
C PHE A 95 -8.07 -8.77 1.41
N MET A 96 -7.03 -9.24 2.07
CA MET A 96 -6.60 -10.64 2.03
C MET A 96 -7.69 -11.59 2.57
N SER A 97 -8.38 -11.19 3.62
CA SER A 97 -9.48 -11.98 4.23
C SER A 97 -10.69 -12.16 3.31
N GLN A 98 -10.80 -11.38 2.24
CA GLN A 98 -11.87 -11.52 1.23
C GLN A 98 -11.50 -12.51 0.12
N LEU A 99 -10.24 -12.95 0.06
CA LEU A 99 -9.81 -13.93 -0.91
C LEU A 99 -10.23 -15.32 -0.42
N THR A 100 -11.36 -15.79 -0.93
CA THR A 100 -11.92 -17.12 -0.65
C THR A 100 -11.41 -18.16 -1.66
N ASP A 101 -11.80 -19.42 -1.47
CA ASP A 101 -11.49 -20.51 -2.40
C ASP A 101 -11.84 -20.14 -3.85
N ASN A 102 -10.94 -20.45 -4.77
CA ASN A 102 -11.05 -20.14 -6.18
C ASN A 102 -11.07 -18.63 -6.52
N THR A 103 -10.50 -17.80 -5.67
CA THR A 103 -10.27 -16.39 -5.98
C THR A 103 -8.79 -16.05 -6.03
N GLY A 104 -8.45 -15.00 -6.77
CA GLY A 104 -7.15 -14.36 -6.71
C GLY A 104 -7.31 -12.88 -6.41
N GLY A 105 -6.31 -12.30 -5.78
CA GLY A 105 -6.23 -10.88 -5.49
C GLY A 105 -4.95 -10.27 -6.00
N MET A 106 -5.02 -9.04 -6.48
CA MET A 106 -3.87 -8.27 -6.93
C MET A 106 -4.06 -6.81 -6.55
N ILE A 107 -2.97 -6.15 -6.18
CA ILE A 107 -2.92 -4.71 -5.95
C ILE A 107 -1.81 -4.14 -6.83
N GLN A 108 -2.13 -3.09 -7.58
CA GLN A 108 -1.16 -2.27 -8.29
C GLN A 108 -1.06 -0.90 -7.64
N ASP A 109 0.16 -0.37 -7.58
CA ASP A 109 0.38 1.02 -7.17
C ASP A 109 -0.06 2.00 -8.28
N ASP A 110 0.07 3.29 -8.01
CA ASP A 110 -0.26 4.37 -8.95
C ASP A 110 0.61 4.39 -10.22
N ASN A 111 1.76 3.70 -10.20
CA ASN A 111 2.65 3.52 -11.35
C ASN A 111 2.37 2.21 -12.11
N GLY A 112 1.37 1.43 -11.68
CA GLY A 112 1.02 0.15 -12.31
C GLY A 112 1.90 -1.04 -11.89
N ASN A 113 2.81 -0.87 -10.90
CA ASN A 113 3.59 -1.99 -10.40
C ASN A 113 2.73 -2.88 -9.49
N ILE A 114 2.87 -4.19 -9.65
CA ILE A 114 2.22 -5.15 -8.76
C ILE A 114 2.92 -5.11 -7.41
N VAL A 115 2.20 -4.70 -6.38
CA VAL A 115 2.69 -4.60 -5.00
C VAL A 115 2.23 -5.76 -4.13
N TYR A 116 1.14 -6.42 -4.54
CA TYR A 116 0.59 -7.61 -3.91
C TYR A 116 -0.06 -8.50 -4.97
N ALA A 117 0.15 -9.81 -4.87
CA ALA A 117 -0.59 -10.79 -5.65
C ALA A 117 -0.69 -12.10 -4.86
N GLU A 118 -1.88 -12.65 -4.77
CA GLU A 118 -2.16 -13.95 -4.15
C GLU A 118 -3.23 -14.67 -4.94
N CYS A 119 -3.14 -16.01 -4.97
CA CYS A 119 -4.06 -16.83 -5.71
C CYS A 119 -4.39 -18.11 -4.93
N SER A 120 -5.63 -18.17 -4.41
CA SER A 120 -6.19 -19.32 -3.69
C SER A 120 -6.98 -20.26 -4.62
N MET A 121 -6.51 -20.44 -5.85
CA MET A 121 -7.16 -21.30 -6.86
C MET A 121 -6.44 -22.63 -6.99
N ASP A 122 -7.21 -23.65 -7.37
CA ASP A 122 -6.63 -24.91 -7.86
C ASP A 122 -5.68 -24.65 -9.03
N LYS A 123 -4.61 -25.46 -9.13
CA LYS A 123 -3.57 -25.31 -10.18
C LYS A 123 -4.15 -25.19 -11.59
N LYS A 124 -5.22 -25.93 -11.90
CA LYS A 124 -5.89 -25.93 -13.21
C LYS A 124 -6.57 -24.61 -13.58
N TYR A 125 -6.88 -23.79 -12.59
CA TYR A 125 -7.54 -22.48 -12.77
C TYR A 125 -6.61 -21.30 -12.50
N ARG A 126 -5.37 -21.57 -12.09
CA ARG A 126 -4.42 -20.51 -11.77
C ARG A 126 -3.89 -19.88 -13.06
N PRO A 127 -3.92 -18.55 -13.18
CA PRO A 127 -3.27 -17.88 -14.32
C PRO A 127 -1.77 -18.21 -14.32
N LYS A 128 -1.20 -18.41 -15.52
CA LYS A 128 0.22 -18.80 -15.66
C LYS A 128 1.14 -17.64 -15.32
N ASP A 129 0.82 -16.47 -15.83
CA ASP A 129 1.58 -15.24 -15.58
C ASP A 129 0.58 -14.10 -15.43
N ILE A 130 0.71 -13.32 -14.37
CA ILE A 130 -0.10 -12.11 -14.15
C ILE A 130 0.87 -10.94 -14.23
N GLU A 131 1.01 -10.37 -15.41
CA GLU A 131 1.78 -9.13 -15.61
C GLU A 131 0.85 -7.91 -15.63
N SER A 132 -0.41 -8.11 -16.02
CA SER A 132 -1.39 -7.03 -16.06
C SER A 132 -2.83 -7.52 -15.80
N PRO A 133 -3.75 -6.62 -15.40
CA PRO A 133 -5.18 -6.96 -15.27
C PRO A 133 -5.82 -7.42 -16.58
N LYS A 134 -5.28 -7.02 -17.73
CA LYS A 134 -5.79 -7.44 -19.06
C LYS A 134 -5.61 -8.94 -19.28
N ASP A 135 -4.51 -9.52 -18.78
CA ASP A 135 -4.21 -10.94 -18.93
C ASP A 135 -5.22 -11.81 -18.19
N ILE A 136 -5.86 -11.23 -17.14
CA ILE A 136 -6.85 -11.93 -16.32
C ILE A 136 -8.24 -11.84 -16.96
N SER A 137 -8.58 -10.75 -17.61
CA SER A 137 -9.97 -10.43 -18.02
C SER A 137 -10.59 -11.41 -19.02
N GLU A 138 -9.80 -12.12 -19.82
CA GLU A 138 -10.30 -13.03 -20.84
C GLU A 138 -10.95 -14.30 -20.24
N ASN A 139 -10.30 -14.92 -19.26
CA ASN A 139 -10.72 -16.20 -18.66
C ASN A 139 -11.32 -16.08 -17.26
N TYR A 140 -11.35 -14.86 -16.71
CA TYR A 140 -11.80 -14.61 -15.34
C TYR A 140 -12.82 -13.47 -15.30
N TYR A 141 -13.70 -13.55 -14.32
CA TYR A 141 -14.44 -12.38 -13.87
C TYR A 141 -13.52 -11.53 -13.02
N LEU A 142 -13.45 -10.24 -13.33
CA LEU A 142 -12.57 -9.28 -12.70
C LEU A 142 -13.38 -8.16 -12.07
N VAL A 143 -13.10 -7.85 -10.81
CA VAL A 143 -13.59 -6.66 -10.11
C VAL A 143 -12.41 -5.78 -9.78
N GLN A 144 -12.55 -4.51 -10.09
CA GLN A 144 -11.55 -3.48 -9.81
C GLN A 144 -12.12 -2.38 -8.93
N ARG A 145 -11.33 -1.92 -7.97
CA ARG A 145 -11.54 -0.68 -7.24
C ARG A 145 -10.28 0.13 -7.14
N THR A 146 -10.40 1.45 -7.31
CA THR A 146 -9.32 2.39 -7.11
C THR A 146 -9.52 3.08 -5.75
N MET A 147 -8.49 3.08 -4.92
CA MET A 147 -8.46 3.82 -3.67
C MET A 147 -8.01 5.25 -3.97
N LYS A 148 -8.88 6.23 -3.73
CA LYS A 148 -8.65 7.63 -4.13
C LYS A 148 -7.41 8.26 -3.50
N ASP A 149 -7.17 7.93 -2.21
CA ASP A 149 -6.09 8.57 -1.45
C ASP A 149 -4.69 8.07 -1.83
N THR A 150 -4.59 6.82 -2.31
CA THR A 150 -3.32 6.21 -2.70
C THR A 150 -3.12 6.13 -4.20
N GLY A 151 -4.19 6.22 -4.99
CA GLY A 151 -4.20 5.91 -6.41
C GLY A 151 -4.06 4.41 -6.72
N TRP A 152 -4.06 3.57 -5.69
CA TRP A 152 -3.86 2.13 -5.87
C TRP A 152 -5.11 1.44 -6.39
N ASN A 153 -4.90 0.46 -7.26
CA ASN A 153 -5.95 -0.36 -7.85
C ASN A 153 -5.96 -1.73 -7.21
N PHE A 154 -7.10 -2.10 -6.65
CA PHE A 154 -7.38 -3.39 -6.04
C PHE A 154 -8.17 -4.23 -7.03
N TYR A 155 -7.73 -5.45 -7.27
CA TYR A 155 -8.36 -6.41 -8.18
C TYR A 155 -8.68 -7.70 -7.43
N ILE A 156 -9.90 -8.18 -7.59
CA ILE A 156 -10.29 -9.55 -7.22
C ILE A 156 -10.77 -10.23 -8.49
N TYR A 157 -10.31 -11.46 -8.72
CA TYR A 157 -10.66 -12.20 -9.91
C TYR A 157 -11.01 -13.66 -9.58
N ARG A 158 -11.87 -14.27 -10.42
CA ARG A 158 -12.34 -15.64 -10.29
C ARG A 158 -12.51 -16.29 -11.66
N PRO A 159 -12.16 -17.59 -11.83
CA PRO A 159 -12.30 -18.28 -13.11
C PRO A 159 -13.77 -18.28 -13.60
N LYS A 160 -14.01 -17.97 -14.86
CA LYS A 160 -15.36 -18.04 -15.48
C LYS A 160 -15.93 -19.47 -15.44
N ALA A 161 -15.05 -20.49 -15.47
CA ALA A 161 -15.41 -21.89 -15.38
C ALA A 161 -15.99 -22.34 -14.01
N VAL A 162 -15.83 -21.49 -12.96
CA VAL A 162 -16.38 -21.75 -11.63
C VAL A 162 -17.61 -20.88 -11.46
N SER A 163 -18.77 -21.46 -11.71
CA SER A 163 -20.16 -20.97 -11.69
C SER A 163 -20.47 -19.52 -11.25
N GLU A 164 -21.27 -18.83 -12.07
CA GLU A 164 -21.73 -17.43 -11.98
C GLU A 164 -22.45 -17.05 -10.68
N ASN A 165 -23.12 -17.99 -10.02
CA ASN A 165 -23.99 -17.69 -8.87
C ASN A 165 -23.26 -17.24 -7.59
N ALA A 166 -21.97 -17.52 -7.45
CA ALA A 166 -21.21 -17.16 -6.26
C ALA A 166 -20.63 -15.75 -6.32
N ILE A 167 -20.40 -15.21 -7.52
CA ILE A 167 -19.81 -13.88 -7.71
C ILE A 167 -20.76 -12.77 -7.30
N HIS A 168 -22.03 -12.89 -7.66
CA HIS A 168 -23.05 -11.90 -7.30
C HIS A 168 -23.21 -11.72 -5.78
N LYS A 169 -23.06 -12.80 -5.01
CA LYS A 169 -23.14 -12.75 -3.54
C LYS A 169 -21.90 -12.12 -2.90
N LEU A 170 -20.71 -12.32 -3.47
CA LEU A 170 -19.46 -11.73 -2.96
C LEU A 170 -19.36 -10.23 -3.23
N LEU A 171 -19.82 -9.79 -4.40
CA LEU A 171 -19.75 -8.39 -4.83
C LEU A 171 -20.66 -7.44 -4.05
N LEU A 172 -21.81 -7.95 -3.58
CA LEU A 172 -22.80 -7.11 -2.88
C LEU A 172 -22.56 -7.01 -1.36
N LYS A 173 -21.83 -7.96 -0.76
CA LYS A 173 -21.73 -8.05 0.71
C LYS A 173 -20.48 -7.44 1.32
N ASN A 174 -19.35 -7.34 0.62
CA ASN A 174 -18.04 -7.26 1.28
C ASN A 174 -17.09 -6.16 0.81
N ILE A 175 -17.55 -5.13 0.13
CA ILE A 175 -16.67 -4.00 -0.20
C ILE A 175 -17.15 -2.77 0.58
N PRO A 176 -16.50 -2.40 1.69
CA PRO A 176 -16.82 -1.16 2.38
C PRO A 176 -16.56 0.04 1.45
N ILE A 177 -17.50 0.98 1.48
CA ILE A 177 -17.49 2.24 0.72
C ILE A 177 -16.54 3.20 1.40
#